data_1fa1086ea12f0126864f9fc26c21c079
#
_entry.id   1fa1086ea12f0126864f9fc26c21c079
#
_cell.length_a   1.000
_cell.length_b   1.000
_cell.length_c   1.000
_cell.angle_alpha   90.00
_cell.angle_beta   90.00
_cell.angle_gamma   90.00
#
_symmetry.space_group_name_H-M   'P 1'
#
loop_
_entity.id
_entity.type
_entity.pdbx_description
1 polymer ?
#
loop_
_entity_poly.entity_id
_entity_poly.type
_entity_poly.pdbx_seq_one_letter_code
_entity_poly.pdbx_strand_id
1 'polypeptide(L)'
;MICDELREQIYGFRKFRDAKWTVSEDYIDKLEMLFHKILPDSIKQYVYLFTWHPNILNPIPHSEGDNTDFEHERKVIYNERRKAIVSILNRYGQDALIDFCKYAQDVSDLGNILAEILLKYKYDFDIIKRLKKKHEGVYSYVIYTLLIKNGLDDSVNVLLNNKTLSDIEKGDVLCQFQLSWEVSEKVNMFSQETIRYYWEHVKALPGNESEDFVEYCILQLLNYKRPFSSVHYIVMSKCNNPKLIIEVLEKCVELKNTIESNGMTINSSSYYYYIQLFKRIYKDKNIDNFRVAKLELVFLSYFENETPQCLVKHLEQTPQEYINLISMAFKRDNSTTPPSDDKRKWADYAYRIISKFKRIPGCNADIQSEEVFLNWVNQAKDIADRMEYSKAFELCLGKLLSYAPTGDDGIFPHEIIRNFFENNNSEIIIGEFLTEKYNQREAHILTEGAEEEKIAQKYFEDANKIRIEYPHTAAILDELGGKYLGESRYEQKMAQMDFR
;
A
#
# COMPACT_ATOMS: atom_id res chain seq x y z
N MET A 1 32.52 25.18 -20.77
CA MET A 1 33.53 24.22 -21.30
C MET A 1 34.93 24.58 -20.75
N ILE A 2 35.65 25.61 -21.20
CA ILE A 2 37.02 25.93 -20.72
C ILE A 2 37.06 26.20 -19.20
N CYS A 3 36.12 26.99 -18.65
CA CYS A 3 36.06 27.26 -17.22
C CYS A 3 35.79 26.00 -16.40
N ASP A 4 35.01 25.06 -16.91
CA ASP A 4 34.68 23.82 -16.22
C ASP A 4 35.89 22.89 -16.18
N GLU A 5 36.62 22.78 -17.31
CA GLU A 5 37.86 21.99 -17.40
C GLU A 5 38.94 22.54 -16.47
N LEU A 6 39.16 23.85 -16.43
CA LEU A 6 40.11 24.44 -15.49
C LEU A 6 39.73 24.22 -14.04
N ARG A 7 38.46 24.33 -13.69
CA ARG A 7 37.99 24.09 -12.34
C ARG A 7 38.19 22.62 -11.94
N GLU A 8 37.88 21.68 -12.82
CA GLU A 8 38.10 20.24 -12.57
C GLU A 8 39.58 19.92 -12.38
N GLN A 9 40.48 20.54 -13.17
CA GLN A 9 41.91 20.36 -13.01
C GLN A 9 42.41 20.93 -11.68
N ILE A 10 42.02 22.17 -11.31
CA ILE A 10 42.39 22.78 -10.04
C ILE A 10 41.88 21.94 -8.87
N TYR A 11 40.59 21.52 -8.93
CA TYR A 11 40.01 20.64 -7.91
C TYR A 11 40.81 19.33 -7.78
N GLY A 12 41.09 18.66 -8.88
CA GLY A 12 41.79 17.39 -8.90
C GLY A 12 43.23 17.51 -8.31
N PHE A 13 43.98 18.50 -8.74
CA PHE A 13 45.34 18.74 -8.23
C PHE A 13 45.37 19.07 -6.72
N ARG A 14 44.44 19.87 -6.21
CA ARG A 14 44.35 20.20 -4.81
C ARG A 14 43.77 19.11 -3.95
N LYS A 15 42.81 18.33 -4.49
CA LYS A 15 42.20 17.20 -3.79
C LYS A 15 43.17 16.05 -3.60
N PHE A 16 44.01 15.78 -4.59
CA PHE A 16 44.92 14.63 -4.65
C PHE A 16 46.41 15.10 -4.67
N ARG A 17 46.80 15.88 -3.68
CA ARG A 17 48.16 16.48 -3.62
C ARG A 17 49.30 15.51 -3.74
N ASP A 18 49.13 14.30 -3.17
CA ASP A 18 50.20 13.29 -3.07
C ASP A 18 50.23 12.37 -4.30
N ALA A 19 49.35 12.59 -5.27
CA ALA A 19 49.30 11.79 -6.50
C ALA A 19 50.48 12.14 -7.45
N LYS A 20 51.07 11.13 -8.07
CA LYS A 20 52.21 11.27 -9.01
C LYS A 20 51.91 12.15 -10.23
N TRP A 21 50.66 12.39 -10.55
CA TRP A 21 50.24 13.22 -11.68
C TRP A 21 49.92 14.68 -11.29
N THR A 22 49.99 15.03 -10.00
CA THR A 22 49.77 16.40 -9.56
C THR A 22 50.91 17.32 -9.94
N VAL A 23 50.64 18.63 -9.96
CA VAL A 23 51.59 19.69 -10.34
C VAL A 23 51.90 20.55 -9.11
N SER A 24 52.89 21.44 -9.24
CA SER A 24 53.29 22.35 -8.13
C SER A 24 52.15 23.34 -7.82
N GLU A 25 52.05 23.77 -6.55
CA GLU A 25 51.05 24.77 -6.12
C GLU A 25 51.17 26.08 -6.90
N ASP A 26 52.40 26.51 -7.21
CA ASP A 26 52.63 27.71 -8.06
C ASP A 26 52.00 27.58 -9.46
N TYR A 27 51.95 26.37 -10.03
CA TYR A 27 51.28 26.12 -11.27
C TYR A 27 49.73 26.13 -11.12
N ILE A 28 49.24 25.54 -10.01
CA ILE A 28 47.79 25.52 -9.70
C ILE A 28 47.28 26.94 -9.47
N ASP A 29 48.06 27.79 -8.76
CA ASP A 29 47.71 29.21 -8.54
C ASP A 29 47.63 29.99 -9.89
N LYS A 30 48.52 29.71 -10.84
CA LYS A 30 48.43 30.28 -12.18
C LYS A 30 47.16 29.85 -12.95
N LEU A 31 46.77 28.58 -12.82
CA LEU A 31 45.51 28.07 -13.37
C LEU A 31 44.32 28.79 -12.73
N GLU A 32 44.33 28.97 -11.42
CA GLU A 32 43.25 29.67 -10.71
C GLU A 32 43.19 31.17 -11.12
N MET A 33 44.32 31.85 -11.28
CA MET A 33 44.33 33.19 -11.82
C MET A 33 43.77 33.27 -13.22
N LEU A 34 44.05 32.30 -14.08
CA LEU A 34 43.48 32.20 -15.42
C LEU A 34 41.98 31.95 -15.37
N PHE A 35 41.55 31.03 -14.53
CA PHE A 35 40.13 30.73 -14.28
C PHE A 35 39.36 32.00 -13.92
N HIS A 36 39.85 32.77 -12.95
CA HIS A 36 39.21 34.02 -12.54
C HIS A 36 39.17 35.11 -13.64
N LYS A 37 40.14 35.12 -14.55
CA LYS A 37 40.16 36.06 -15.67
C LYS A 37 39.12 35.77 -16.74
N ILE A 38 38.82 34.47 -16.96
CA ILE A 38 37.88 34.05 -18.02
C ILE A 38 36.48 33.75 -17.47
N LEU A 39 36.31 33.84 -16.16
CA LEU A 39 35.03 33.61 -15.50
C LEU A 39 34.00 34.64 -15.95
N PRO A 40 32.81 34.25 -16.46
CA PRO A 40 31.82 35.21 -16.92
C PRO A 40 31.25 36.03 -15.75
N ASP A 41 31.11 37.33 -15.96
CA ASP A 41 30.48 38.21 -14.97
C ASP A 41 28.95 38.07 -15.01
N SER A 42 28.46 36.95 -14.47
CA SER A 42 27.03 36.64 -14.39
C SER A 42 26.74 35.71 -13.23
N ILE A 43 25.46 35.62 -12.82
CA ILE A 43 25.04 34.68 -11.76
C ILE A 43 25.35 33.23 -12.10
N LYS A 44 25.52 32.88 -13.36
CA LYS A 44 25.84 31.52 -13.80
C LYS A 44 27.21 31.04 -13.35
N GLN A 45 28.14 31.96 -13.02
CA GLN A 45 29.45 31.59 -12.48
C GLN A 45 29.39 30.81 -11.19
N TYR A 46 28.28 30.87 -10.44
CA TYR A 46 28.09 30.16 -9.15
C TYR A 46 27.31 28.84 -9.28
N VAL A 47 26.78 28.49 -10.46
CA VAL A 47 25.90 27.33 -10.64
C VAL A 47 26.58 26.03 -10.25
N TYR A 48 27.87 25.87 -10.55
CA TYR A 48 28.63 24.67 -10.23
C TYR A 48 28.65 24.32 -8.73
N LEU A 49 28.57 25.33 -7.86
CA LEU A 49 28.55 25.11 -6.40
C LEU A 49 27.28 24.42 -5.93
N PHE A 50 26.18 24.51 -6.67
CA PHE A 50 24.87 23.98 -6.31
C PHE A 50 24.52 22.69 -7.07
N THR A 51 25.53 21.98 -7.59
CA THR A 51 25.42 20.59 -8.03
C THR A 51 25.50 19.64 -6.81
N TRP A 52 25.11 18.38 -6.98
CA TRP A 52 25.19 17.37 -5.89
C TRP A 52 26.63 17.15 -5.38
N HIS A 53 27.61 17.20 -6.29
CA HIS A 53 29.05 17.02 -6.00
C HIS A 53 29.83 18.15 -6.65
N PRO A 54 29.94 19.33 -6.00
CA PRO A 54 30.63 20.46 -6.58
C PRO A 54 32.16 20.32 -6.52
N ASN A 55 32.82 20.54 -7.64
CA ASN A 55 34.28 20.66 -7.70
C ASN A 55 34.69 22.06 -7.25
N ILE A 56 34.87 22.26 -5.94
CA ILE A 56 35.27 23.54 -5.36
C ILE A 56 36.76 23.81 -5.59
N LEU A 57 37.16 25.09 -5.71
CA LEU A 57 38.55 25.44 -5.98
C LEU A 57 39.51 25.06 -4.86
N ASN A 58 39.06 25.08 -3.61
CA ASN A 58 39.84 24.75 -2.43
C ASN A 58 39.21 23.55 -1.68
N PRO A 59 39.31 22.33 -2.22
CA PRO A 59 38.85 21.13 -1.55
C PRO A 59 39.76 20.76 -0.37
N ILE A 60 39.27 19.96 0.55
CA ILE A 60 40.10 19.31 1.57
C ILE A 60 40.99 18.28 0.86
N PRO A 61 42.33 18.34 1.02
CA PRO A 61 43.20 17.32 0.43
C PRO A 61 42.85 15.90 0.93
N HIS A 62 42.90 14.95 0.05
CA HIS A 62 42.76 13.53 0.37
C HIS A 62 44.12 12.91 0.50
N SER A 63 44.45 12.33 1.68
CA SER A 63 45.67 11.57 1.92
C SER A 63 45.36 10.06 1.81
N GLU A 64 46.25 9.30 1.19
CA GLU A 64 46.13 7.83 1.12
C GLU A 64 46.12 7.25 2.55
N GLY A 65 45.02 6.60 2.95
CA GLY A 65 44.87 5.97 4.27
C GLY A 65 44.01 6.76 5.27
N ASP A 66 43.61 7.99 4.99
CA ASP A 66 42.71 8.74 5.86
C ASP A 66 41.24 8.38 5.61
N ASN A 67 40.50 8.14 6.69
CA ASN A 67 39.02 8.18 6.64
C ASN A 67 38.63 9.61 6.27
N THR A 68 38.06 9.78 5.06
CA THR A 68 37.59 11.08 4.59
C THR A 68 36.62 11.67 5.60
N ASP A 69 36.93 12.80 6.21
CA ASP A 69 36.02 13.54 7.08
C ASP A 69 34.96 14.24 6.22
N PHE A 70 33.94 13.44 5.82
CA PHE A 70 32.81 13.91 5.02
C PHE A 70 32.08 15.08 5.67
N GLU A 71 32.06 15.15 6.99
CA GLU A 71 31.39 16.24 7.71
C GLU A 71 32.15 17.55 7.54
N HIS A 72 33.47 17.49 7.61
CA HIS A 72 34.29 18.68 7.36
C HIS A 72 34.23 19.13 5.90
N GLU A 73 34.32 18.22 4.96
CA GLU A 73 34.16 18.56 3.51
C GLU A 73 32.80 19.21 3.23
N ARG A 74 31.73 18.69 3.79
CA ARG A 74 30.38 19.25 3.68
C ARG A 74 30.29 20.67 4.25
N LYS A 75 30.95 20.95 5.39
CA LYS A 75 31.04 22.30 5.98
C LYS A 75 31.77 23.28 5.06
N VAL A 76 32.86 22.85 4.42
CA VAL A 76 33.60 23.70 3.47
C VAL A 76 32.73 24.04 2.26
N ILE A 77 32.08 23.06 1.64
CA ILE A 77 31.17 23.26 0.52
C ILE A 77 30.02 24.22 0.92
N TYR A 78 29.39 24.00 2.07
CA TYR A 78 28.34 24.85 2.59
C TYR A 78 28.77 26.32 2.73
N ASN A 79 29.98 26.56 3.25
CA ASN A 79 30.52 27.91 3.39
C ASN A 79 30.77 28.58 2.03
N GLU A 80 31.28 27.87 1.03
CA GLU A 80 31.45 28.38 -0.33
C GLU A 80 30.11 28.73 -0.98
N ARG A 81 29.10 27.85 -0.85
CA ARG A 81 27.73 28.10 -1.28
C ARG A 81 27.16 29.39 -0.63
N ARG A 82 27.35 29.52 0.69
CA ARG A 82 26.89 30.71 1.43
C ARG A 82 27.55 31.99 0.95
N LYS A 83 28.87 32.00 0.70
CA LYS A 83 29.58 33.16 0.10
C LYS A 83 29.03 33.51 -1.28
N ALA A 84 28.76 32.51 -2.11
CA ALA A 84 28.18 32.69 -3.44
C ALA A 84 26.79 33.34 -3.37
N ILE A 85 25.89 32.89 -2.51
CA ILE A 85 24.56 33.47 -2.33
C ILE A 85 24.63 34.93 -1.85
N VAL A 86 25.50 35.25 -0.88
CA VAL A 86 25.73 36.63 -0.44
C VAL A 86 26.26 37.47 -1.57
N SER A 87 27.17 36.95 -2.38
CA SER A 87 27.72 37.68 -3.56
C SER A 87 26.64 37.93 -4.61
N ILE A 88 25.76 36.95 -4.91
CA ILE A 88 24.65 37.12 -5.83
C ILE A 88 23.70 38.21 -5.30
N LEU A 89 23.32 38.14 -4.03
CA LEU A 89 22.42 39.11 -3.43
C LEU A 89 22.98 40.54 -3.49
N ASN A 90 24.24 40.70 -3.10
CA ASN A 90 24.90 42.04 -3.04
C ASN A 90 25.16 42.62 -4.44
N ARG A 91 25.49 41.77 -5.43
CA ARG A 91 25.95 42.23 -6.74
C ARG A 91 24.83 42.32 -7.77
N TYR A 92 23.85 41.42 -7.71
CA TYR A 92 22.80 41.27 -8.70
C TYR A 92 21.38 41.47 -8.13
N GLY A 93 21.25 41.56 -6.80
CA GLY A 93 19.97 41.79 -6.11
C GLY A 93 19.07 40.58 -5.94
N GLN A 94 17.92 40.80 -5.31
CA GLN A 94 16.97 39.76 -4.93
C GLN A 94 16.35 39.04 -6.13
N ASP A 95 16.05 39.75 -7.21
CA ASP A 95 15.44 39.20 -8.42
C ASP A 95 16.34 38.15 -9.09
N ALA A 96 17.64 38.49 -9.18
CA ALA A 96 18.65 37.60 -9.72
C ALA A 96 18.85 36.37 -8.83
N LEU A 97 18.75 36.53 -7.52
CA LEU A 97 18.82 35.40 -6.55
C LEU A 97 17.63 34.44 -6.73
N ILE A 98 16.42 34.94 -6.87
CA ILE A 98 15.25 34.11 -7.13
C ILE A 98 15.39 33.36 -8.47
N ASP A 99 15.85 34.08 -9.52
CA ASP A 99 16.06 33.44 -10.82
C ASP A 99 17.22 32.43 -10.82
N PHE A 100 18.19 32.61 -9.92
CA PHE A 100 19.28 31.63 -9.71
C PHE A 100 18.79 30.30 -9.19
N CYS A 101 17.74 30.26 -8.35
CA CYS A 101 17.22 29.05 -7.74
C CYS A 101 16.86 27.93 -8.77
N LYS A 102 16.51 28.29 -10.00
CA LYS A 102 16.23 27.33 -11.09
C LYS A 102 17.43 26.50 -11.54
N TYR A 103 18.65 26.96 -11.25
CA TYR A 103 19.88 26.26 -11.65
C TYR A 103 20.41 25.32 -10.58
N ALA A 104 19.93 25.41 -9.33
CA ALA A 104 20.40 24.58 -8.23
C ALA A 104 19.87 23.15 -8.34
N GLN A 105 20.76 22.18 -8.29
CA GLN A 105 20.43 20.76 -8.12
C GLN A 105 20.22 20.43 -6.64
N ASP A 106 21.09 20.96 -5.78
CA ASP A 106 20.98 20.81 -4.32
C ASP A 106 20.09 21.94 -3.76
N VAL A 107 18.78 21.72 -3.82
CA VAL A 107 17.79 22.68 -3.32
C VAL A 107 17.74 22.75 -1.80
N SER A 108 18.23 21.72 -1.08
CA SER A 108 18.22 21.65 0.37
C SER A 108 19.22 22.63 0.97
N ASP A 109 20.50 22.57 0.56
CA ASP A 109 21.52 23.52 1.01
C ASP A 109 21.19 24.96 0.60
N LEU A 110 20.68 25.13 -0.64
CA LEU A 110 20.24 26.47 -1.09
C LEU A 110 19.15 27.02 -0.18
N GLY A 111 18.12 26.24 0.11
CA GLY A 111 17.02 26.66 0.99
C GLY A 111 17.47 26.96 2.41
N ASN A 112 18.35 26.14 2.98
CA ASN A 112 18.93 26.37 4.31
C ASN A 112 19.73 27.67 4.37
N ILE A 113 20.58 27.93 3.38
CA ILE A 113 21.38 29.16 3.30
C ILE A 113 20.49 30.40 3.14
N LEU A 114 19.46 30.32 2.27
CA LEU A 114 18.50 31.41 2.10
C LEU A 114 17.74 31.72 3.38
N ALA A 115 17.32 30.68 4.14
CA ALA A 115 16.66 30.84 5.41
C ALA A 115 17.59 31.58 6.42
N GLU A 116 18.86 31.22 6.50
CA GLU A 116 19.84 31.89 7.38
C GLU A 116 20.02 33.37 7.04
N ILE A 117 20.06 33.69 5.74
CA ILE A 117 20.17 35.06 5.27
C ILE A 117 18.90 35.84 5.58
N LEU A 118 17.72 35.29 5.32
CA LEU A 118 16.42 35.91 5.59
C LEU A 118 16.20 36.18 7.08
N LEU A 119 16.63 35.27 7.97
CA LEU A 119 16.62 35.48 9.44
C LEU A 119 17.40 36.72 9.84
N LYS A 120 18.54 36.94 9.22
CA LYS A 120 19.40 38.11 9.50
C LYS A 120 18.76 39.43 9.09
N TYR A 121 17.89 39.42 8.04
CA TYR A 121 17.25 40.61 7.46
C TYR A 121 15.77 40.78 7.85
N LYS A 122 15.32 40.24 8.98
CA LYS A 122 13.96 40.38 9.54
C LYS A 122 12.84 39.92 8.58
N TYR A 123 12.87 38.64 8.17
CA TYR A 123 11.78 37.97 7.46
C TYR A 123 11.20 38.78 6.29
N ASP A 124 11.87 38.78 5.15
CA ASP A 124 11.29 39.31 3.92
C ASP A 124 10.28 38.29 3.35
N PHE A 125 9.02 38.41 3.78
CA PHE A 125 7.95 37.54 3.32
C PHE A 125 7.63 37.73 1.82
N ASP A 126 8.02 38.82 1.20
CA ASP A 126 7.87 38.98 -0.23
C ASP A 126 8.78 38.05 -1.02
N ILE A 127 10.03 37.88 -0.59
CA ILE A 127 10.94 36.89 -1.16
C ILE A 127 10.36 35.47 -0.98
N ILE A 128 9.82 35.16 0.19
CA ILE A 128 9.23 33.86 0.49
C ILE A 128 8.06 33.56 -0.45
N LYS A 129 7.13 34.49 -0.66
CA LYS A 129 6.02 34.37 -1.62
C LYS A 129 6.51 34.16 -3.06
N ARG A 130 7.52 34.87 -3.45
CA ARG A 130 8.07 34.76 -4.81
C ARG A 130 8.80 33.46 -5.03
N LEU A 131 9.51 32.93 -4.00
CA LEU A 131 10.09 31.59 -4.01
C LEU A 131 9.01 30.51 -4.14
N LYS A 132 7.91 30.59 -3.37
CA LYS A 132 6.79 29.67 -3.48
C LYS A 132 6.25 29.60 -4.91
N LYS A 133 6.05 30.74 -5.54
CA LYS A 133 5.51 30.83 -6.89
C LYS A 133 6.43 30.26 -7.97
N LYS A 134 7.76 30.44 -7.82
CA LYS A 134 8.75 30.09 -8.85
C LYS A 134 9.52 28.82 -8.56
N HIS A 135 9.77 28.47 -7.28
CA HIS A 135 10.69 27.41 -6.84
C HIS A 135 10.21 26.73 -5.55
N GLU A 136 9.11 25.97 -5.64
CA GLU A 136 8.45 25.33 -4.49
C GLU A 136 9.40 24.43 -3.66
N GLY A 137 10.32 23.70 -4.30
CA GLY A 137 11.32 22.89 -3.61
C GLY A 137 12.23 23.73 -2.70
N VAL A 138 12.76 24.85 -3.18
CA VAL A 138 13.59 25.77 -2.39
C VAL A 138 12.77 26.41 -1.28
N TYR A 139 11.54 26.84 -1.59
CA TYR A 139 10.60 27.41 -0.61
C TYR A 139 10.38 26.47 0.59
N SER A 140 10.15 25.18 0.34
CA SER A 140 9.91 24.20 1.41
C SER A 140 11.08 24.12 2.38
N TYR A 141 12.33 24.10 1.90
CA TYR A 141 13.50 24.10 2.76
C TYR A 141 13.72 25.44 3.49
N VAL A 142 13.43 26.58 2.85
CA VAL A 142 13.50 27.88 3.50
C VAL A 142 12.55 27.93 4.70
N ILE A 143 11.28 27.57 4.49
CA ILE A 143 10.27 27.58 5.55
C ILE A 143 10.64 26.58 6.66
N TYR A 144 10.99 25.34 6.30
CA TYR A 144 11.40 24.34 7.28
C TYR A 144 12.54 24.83 8.18
N THR A 145 13.58 25.43 7.59
CA THR A 145 14.74 25.92 8.37
C THR A 145 14.38 27.13 9.23
N LEU A 146 13.56 28.06 8.72
CA LEU A 146 13.07 29.19 9.52
C LEU A 146 12.30 28.72 10.75
N LEU A 147 11.42 27.73 10.60
CA LEU A 147 10.60 27.19 11.66
C LEU A 147 11.43 26.45 12.71
N ILE A 148 12.37 25.59 12.29
CA ILE A 148 13.26 24.87 13.22
C ILE A 148 14.09 25.81 14.08
N LYS A 149 14.67 26.86 13.49
CA LYS A 149 15.56 27.77 14.22
C LYS A 149 14.85 28.66 15.23
N ASN A 150 13.57 28.99 15.00
CA ASN A 150 12.81 29.89 15.87
C ASN A 150 11.93 29.17 16.90
N GLY A 151 11.68 27.87 16.71
CA GLY A 151 10.70 27.12 17.49
C GLY A 151 9.25 27.45 17.09
N LEU A 152 8.32 26.63 17.60
CA LEU A 152 6.91 26.69 17.21
C LEU A 152 6.22 27.97 17.70
N ASP A 153 6.44 28.35 18.97
CA ASP A 153 5.75 29.51 19.57
C ASP A 153 6.12 30.82 18.88
N ASP A 154 7.40 31.07 18.64
CA ASP A 154 7.84 32.28 17.96
C ASP A 154 7.33 32.33 16.53
N SER A 155 7.35 31.21 15.82
CA SER A 155 6.84 31.09 14.46
C SER A 155 5.34 31.36 14.40
N VAL A 156 4.56 30.80 15.30
CA VAL A 156 3.09 31.04 15.40
C VAL A 156 2.81 32.50 15.72
N ASN A 157 3.53 33.11 16.66
CA ASN A 157 3.38 34.53 17.00
C ASN A 157 3.70 35.44 15.79
N VAL A 158 4.76 35.13 15.03
CA VAL A 158 5.10 35.85 13.79
C VAL A 158 3.97 35.72 12.76
N LEU A 159 3.42 34.53 12.56
CA LEU A 159 2.34 34.27 11.60
C LEU A 159 1.03 34.98 12.01
N LEU A 160 0.65 34.95 13.29
CA LEU A 160 -0.55 35.60 13.80
C LEU A 160 -0.50 37.11 13.60
N ASN A 161 0.65 37.75 13.86
CA ASN A 161 0.83 39.17 13.72
C ASN A 161 1.14 39.62 12.29
N ASN A 162 1.37 38.70 11.36
CA ASN A 162 1.68 39.02 9.98
C ASN A 162 0.40 39.39 9.22
N LYS A 163 0.37 40.64 8.69
CA LYS A 163 -0.75 41.17 7.88
C LYS A 163 -0.54 40.98 6.37
N THR A 164 0.64 40.60 5.92
CA THR A 164 0.96 40.44 4.50
C THR A 164 0.66 39.06 3.95
N LEU A 165 0.64 38.04 4.80
CA LEU A 165 0.24 36.67 4.46
C LEU A 165 -1.28 36.52 4.53
N SER A 166 -1.88 35.96 3.48
CA SER A 166 -3.26 35.51 3.48
C SER A 166 -3.44 34.32 4.43
N ASP A 167 -4.68 34.02 4.79
CA ASP A 167 -5.02 32.87 5.65
C ASP A 167 -4.58 31.53 5.02
N ILE A 168 -4.69 31.40 3.71
CA ILE A 168 -4.19 30.24 2.95
C ILE A 168 -2.66 30.12 3.07
N GLU A 169 -1.93 31.22 2.89
CA GLU A 169 -0.46 31.22 3.00
C GLU A 169 0.01 30.90 4.42
N LYS A 170 -0.71 31.36 5.44
CA LYS A 170 -0.45 30.97 6.84
C LYS A 170 -0.67 29.47 7.06
N GLY A 171 -1.77 28.94 6.54
CA GLY A 171 -2.07 27.52 6.58
C GLY A 171 -0.99 26.66 5.91
N ASP A 172 -0.49 27.12 4.77
CA ASP A 172 0.59 26.44 4.03
C ASP A 172 1.90 26.38 4.84
N VAL A 173 2.26 27.49 5.50
CA VAL A 173 3.42 27.51 6.40
C VAL A 173 3.22 26.53 7.58
N LEU A 174 2.05 26.53 8.20
CA LEU A 174 1.71 25.63 9.31
C LEU A 174 1.78 24.15 8.89
N CYS A 175 1.46 23.81 7.64
CA CYS A 175 1.59 22.44 7.11
C CYS A 175 3.04 21.92 7.06
N GLN A 176 4.04 22.75 7.23
CA GLN A 176 5.45 22.34 7.26
C GLN A 176 5.89 21.82 8.65
N PHE A 177 5.11 22.10 9.70
CA PHE A 177 5.37 21.53 11.01
C PHE A 177 4.94 20.07 11.07
N GLN A 178 5.70 19.27 11.82
CA GLN A 178 5.29 17.90 12.12
C GLN A 178 3.98 17.90 12.92
N LEU A 179 3.03 17.09 12.50
CA LEU A 179 1.74 16.96 13.16
C LEU A 179 1.92 16.47 14.61
N SER A 180 1.44 17.26 15.59
CA SER A 180 1.50 16.99 17.03
C SER A 180 0.33 17.70 17.76
N TRP A 181 0.10 17.34 19.04
CA TRP A 181 -0.88 18.07 19.88
C TRP A 181 -0.57 19.56 19.91
N GLU A 182 0.67 19.89 20.20
CA GLU A 182 1.10 21.27 20.31
C GLU A 182 0.84 22.08 19.03
N VAL A 183 1.18 21.51 17.86
CA VAL A 183 0.89 22.16 16.57
C VAL A 183 -0.62 22.29 16.35
N SER A 184 -1.40 21.25 16.65
CA SER A 184 -2.86 21.27 16.46
C SER A 184 -3.54 22.32 17.34
N GLU A 185 -3.11 22.48 18.59
CA GLU A 185 -3.60 23.55 19.48
C GLU A 185 -3.26 24.93 18.94
N LYS A 186 -2.03 25.12 18.45
CA LYS A 186 -1.62 26.40 17.85
C LYS A 186 -2.38 26.72 16.57
N VAL A 187 -2.64 25.72 15.72
CA VAL A 187 -3.46 25.90 14.52
C VAL A 187 -4.86 26.43 14.85
N ASN A 188 -5.45 25.98 15.96
CA ASN A 188 -6.76 26.45 16.41
C ASN A 188 -6.80 27.95 16.83
N MET A 189 -5.65 28.59 16.94
CA MET A 189 -5.57 30.05 17.21
C MET A 189 -5.79 30.91 15.97
N PHE A 190 -5.79 30.32 14.78
CA PHE A 190 -5.92 31.01 13.50
C PHE A 190 -7.38 31.11 13.02
N SER A 191 -7.60 31.80 11.90
CA SER A 191 -8.91 31.88 11.27
C SER A 191 -9.43 30.51 10.80
N GLN A 192 -10.75 30.39 10.66
CA GLN A 192 -11.36 29.15 10.15
C GLN A 192 -10.86 28.77 8.74
N GLU A 193 -10.48 29.76 7.92
CA GLU A 193 -9.92 29.51 6.60
C GLU A 193 -8.51 28.92 6.69
N THR A 194 -7.67 29.41 7.60
CA THR A 194 -6.33 28.85 7.88
C THR A 194 -6.43 27.42 8.42
N ILE A 195 -7.33 27.19 9.40
CA ILE A 195 -7.56 25.85 9.98
C ILE A 195 -8.03 24.87 8.92
N ARG A 196 -8.98 25.27 8.07
CA ARG A 196 -9.48 24.46 6.96
C ARG A 196 -8.36 24.09 6.02
N TYR A 197 -7.59 25.08 5.54
CA TYR A 197 -6.48 24.84 4.63
C TYR A 197 -5.46 23.89 5.25
N TYR A 198 -5.10 24.08 6.53
CA TYR A 198 -4.18 23.21 7.24
C TYR A 198 -4.64 21.74 7.19
N TRP A 199 -5.86 21.44 7.63
CA TRP A 199 -6.35 20.06 7.66
C TRP A 199 -6.59 19.46 6.28
N GLU A 200 -6.87 20.27 5.27
CA GLU A 200 -6.97 19.83 3.88
C GLU A 200 -5.61 19.45 3.27
N HIS A 201 -4.49 20.00 3.77
CA HIS A 201 -3.18 19.86 3.13
C HIS A 201 -2.07 19.27 4.01
N VAL A 202 -2.20 19.26 5.34
CA VAL A 202 -1.16 18.74 6.25
C VAL A 202 -0.73 17.32 5.89
N LYS A 203 0.58 17.07 5.95
CA LYS A 203 1.13 15.73 5.77
C LYS A 203 0.84 14.92 7.04
N ALA A 204 -0.15 14.03 6.97
CA ALA A 204 -0.52 13.15 8.08
C ALA A 204 0.50 11.99 8.16
N LEU A 205 1.63 12.24 8.78
CA LEU A 205 2.66 11.24 9.07
C LEU A 205 2.67 11.06 10.60
N PRO A 206 2.41 9.83 11.10
CA PRO A 206 2.42 9.58 12.53
C PRO A 206 3.84 9.63 13.08
N GLY A 207 3.98 10.23 14.27
CA GLY A 207 5.16 10.14 15.12
C GLY A 207 4.96 9.11 16.24
N ASN A 208 5.65 9.32 17.37
CA ASN A 208 5.43 8.53 18.60
C ASN A 208 4.29 9.13 19.46
N GLU A 209 3.16 9.38 18.84
CA GLU A 209 2.02 10.07 19.45
C GLU A 209 1.17 9.12 20.32
N SER A 210 0.40 9.70 21.25
CA SER A 210 -0.59 8.97 22.04
C SER A 210 -1.74 8.47 21.16
N GLU A 211 -2.43 7.41 21.59
CA GLU A 211 -3.59 6.87 20.87
C GLU A 211 -4.69 7.92 20.74
N ASP A 212 -4.96 8.70 21.79
CA ASP A 212 -5.95 9.79 21.80
C ASP A 212 -5.65 10.84 20.72
N PHE A 213 -4.38 11.21 20.55
CA PHE A 213 -4.00 12.16 19.50
C PHE A 213 -4.17 11.56 18.10
N VAL A 214 -3.84 10.29 17.95
CA VAL A 214 -4.04 9.59 16.67
C VAL A 214 -5.53 9.58 16.30
N GLU A 215 -6.43 9.25 17.24
CA GLU A 215 -7.86 9.27 17.02
C GLU A 215 -8.37 10.69 16.69
N TYR A 216 -7.91 11.70 17.42
CA TYR A 216 -8.22 13.10 17.12
C TYR A 216 -7.82 13.47 15.69
N CYS A 217 -6.61 13.13 15.26
CA CYS A 217 -6.15 13.42 13.90
C CYS A 217 -6.99 12.71 12.83
N ILE A 218 -7.37 11.44 13.07
CA ILE A 218 -8.23 10.69 12.14
C ILE A 218 -9.58 11.39 12.00
N LEU A 219 -10.19 11.80 13.10
CA LEU A 219 -11.48 12.54 13.08
C LEU A 219 -11.34 13.86 12.33
N GLN A 220 -10.27 14.61 12.54
CA GLN A 220 -10.02 15.84 11.78
C GLN A 220 -9.88 15.55 10.28
N LEU A 221 -9.08 14.56 9.88
CA LEU A 221 -8.92 14.19 8.47
C LEU A 221 -10.27 13.78 7.83
N LEU A 222 -11.13 13.07 8.56
CA LEU A 222 -12.48 12.73 8.09
C LEU A 222 -13.36 13.96 7.93
N ASN A 223 -13.35 14.89 8.90
CA ASN A 223 -14.10 16.15 8.86
C ASN A 223 -13.72 16.99 7.63
N TYR A 224 -12.45 16.95 7.24
CA TYR A 224 -11.93 17.64 6.06
C TYR A 224 -11.86 16.76 4.80
N LYS A 225 -12.68 15.68 4.72
CA LYS A 225 -12.89 14.81 3.56
C LYS A 225 -11.62 14.13 3.04
N ARG A 226 -10.74 13.71 3.96
CA ARG A 226 -9.48 13.02 3.64
C ARG A 226 -9.42 11.57 4.18
N PRO A 227 -10.40 10.71 3.89
CA PRO A 227 -10.42 9.34 4.43
C PRO A 227 -9.24 8.50 3.95
N PHE A 228 -8.71 8.70 2.74
CA PHE A 228 -7.54 7.97 2.24
C PHE A 228 -6.25 8.31 3.02
N SER A 229 -6.11 9.59 3.44
CA SER A 229 -5.00 10.00 4.33
C SER A 229 -5.15 9.35 5.71
N SER A 230 -6.40 9.19 6.20
CA SER A 230 -6.70 8.49 7.45
C SER A 230 -6.31 7.02 7.40
N VAL A 231 -6.56 6.31 6.29
CA VAL A 231 -6.12 4.91 6.08
C VAL A 231 -4.62 4.78 6.29
N HIS A 232 -3.84 5.60 5.59
CA HIS A 232 -2.39 5.58 5.70
C HIS A 232 -1.93 5.91 7.14
N TYR A 233 -2.53 6.94 7.75
CA TYR A 233 -2.21 7.37 9.11
C TYR A 233 -2.49 6.28 10.14
N ILE A 234 -3.64 5.58 10.06
CA ILE A 234 -4.00 4.47 10.93
C ILE A 234 -2.97 3.34 10.81
N VAL A 235 -2.64 2.92 9.60
CA VAL A 235 -1.73 1.78 9.39
C VAL A 235 -0.35 2.06 9.97
N MET A 236 0.16 3.28 9.80
CA MET A 236 1.47 3.70 10.31
C MET A 236 1.46 4.02 11.81
N SER A 237 0.31 4.19 12.42
CA SER A 237 0.12 4.47 13.85
C SER A 237 -0.26 3.21 14.64
N LYS A 238 -0.39 3.35 15.95
CA LYS A 238 -0.88 2.30 16.87
C LYS A 238 -2.39 2.32 17.09
N CYS A 239 -3.17 3.01 16.25
CA CYS A 239 -4.62 3.05 16.38
C CYS A 239 -5.22 1.64 16.23
N ASN A 240 -5.95 1.19 17.26
CA ASN A 240 -6.64 -0.10 17.27
C ASN A 240 -8.16 0.04 17.55
N ASN A 241 -8.74 1.23 17.38
CA ASN A 241 -10.17 1.47 17.56
C ASN A 241 -10.97 0.94 16.35
N PRO A 242 -11.64 -0.24 16.45
CA PRO A 242 -12.32 -0.85 15.30
C PRO A 242 -13.49 -0.01 14.79
N LYS A 243 -14.20 0.69 15.67
CA LYS A 243 -15.34 1.54 15.28
C LYS A 243 -14.88 2.70 14.39
N LEU A 244 -13.80 3.34 14.79
CA LEU A 244 -13.20 4.43 14.01
C LEU A 244 -12.64 3.93 12.67
N ILE A 245 -11.99 2.74 12.65
CA ILE A 245 -11.49 2.12 11.43
C ILE A 245 -12.64 1.83 10.46
N ILE A 246 -13.76 1.28 10.94
CA ILE A 246 -14.96 1.02 10.13
C ILE A 246 -15.49 2.33 9.53
N GLU A 247 -15.58 3.39 10.32
CA GLU A 247 -16.04 4.71 9.85
C GLU A 247 -15.13 5.25 8.74
N VAL A 248 -13.81 5.14 8.90
CA VAL A 248 -12.85 5.54 7.85
C VAL A 248 -13.07 4.76 6.55
N LEU A 249 -13.26 3.44 6.64
CA LEU A 249 -13.52 2.60 5.46
C LEU A 249 -14.82 2.99 4.75
N GLU A 250 -15.89 3.28 5.49
CA GLU A 250 -17.16 3.76 4.93
C GLU A 250 -17.01 5.09 4.22
N LYS A 251 -16.26 6.03 4.81
CA LYS A 251 -15.96 7.31 4.16
C LYS A 251 -15.08 7.15 2.91
N CYS A 252 -14.19 6.16 2.89
CA CYS A 252 -13.47 5.80 1.67
C CYS A 252 -14.41 5.31 0.57
N VAL A 253 -15.42 4.49 0.89
CA VAL A 253 -16.42 4.00 -0.07
C VAL A 253 -17.26 5.15 -0.62
N GLU A 254 -17.76 6.05 0.26
CA GLU A 254 -18.52 7.22 -0.14
C GLU A 254 -17.73 8.11 -1.13
N LEU A 255 -16.48 8.38 -0.81
CA LEU A 255 -15.63 9.22 -1.64
C LEU A 255 -15.21 8.52 -2.94
N LYS A 256 -14.94 7.20 -2.90
CA LYS A 256 -14.64 6.39 -4.08
C LYS A 256 -15.74 6.48 -5.11
N ASN A 257 -16.98 6.29 -4.70
CA ASN A 257 -18.14 6.39 -5.58
C ASN A 257 -18.23 7.77 -6.25
N THR A 258 -17.86 8.83 -5.53
CA THR A 258 -17.82 10.21 -6.06
C THR A 258 -16.66 10.39 -7.05
N ILE A 259 -15.48 9.84 -6.78
CA ILE A 259 -14.29 9.95 -7.63
C ILE A 259 -14.48 9.15 -8.92
N GLU A 260 -14.96 7.92 -8.84
CA GLU A 260 -15.21 7.07 -10.01
C GLU A 260 -16.27 7.66 -10.94
N SER A 261 -17.30 8.31 -10.40
CA SER A 261 -18.28 9.05 -11.20
C SER A 261 -17.67 10.22 -11.98
N ASN A 262 -16.53 10.74 -11.51
CA ASN A 262 -15.77 11.82 -12.16
C ASN A 262 -14.58 11.31 -13.03
N GLY A 263 -14.50 9.99 -13.27
CA GLY A 263 -13.47 9.39 -14.14
C GLY A 263 -12.05 9.32 -13.55
N MET A 264 -11.90 9.48 -12.24
CA MET A 264 -10.60 9.34 -11.55
C MET A 264 -10.41 7.90 -11.04
N THR A 265 -9.19 7.37 -11.16
CA THR A 265 -8.82 6.05 -10.62
C THR A 265 -8.05 6.18 -9.31
N ILE A 266 -8.39 5.35 -8.32
CA ILE A 266 -7.64 5.25 -7.06
C ILE A 266 -6.43 4.33 -7.27
N ASN A 267 -5.25 4.78 -6.86
CA ASN A 267 -3.99 4.07 -7.03
C ASN A 267 -4.03 2.67 -6.39
N SER A 268 -3.68 1.63 -7.15
CA SER A 268 -3.71 0.22 -6.74
C SER A 268 -2.67 -0.18 -5.68
N SER A 269 -1.68 0.67 -5.39
CA SER A 269 -0.62 0.37 -4.41
C SER A 269 -1.09 0.36 -2.94
N SER A 270 -2.36 0.71 -2.69
CA SER A 270 -2.93 0.85 -1.34
C SER A 270 -3.58 -0.43 -0.79
N TYR A 271 -3.67 -1.54 -1.56
CA TYR A 271 -4.39 -2.75 -1.14
C TYR A 271 -3.89 -3.32 0.20
N TYR A 272 -2.57 -3.31 0.41
CA TYR A 272 -1.95 -3.78 1.65
C TYR A 272 -2.49 -3.05 2.89
N TYR A 273 -2.68 -1.74 2.80
CA TYR A 273 -3.18 -0.94 3.92
C TYR A 273 -4.61 -1.33 4.31
N TYR A 274 -5.50 -1.54 3.34
CA TYR A 274 -6.87 -1.95 3.62
C TYR A 274 -6.94 -3.30 4.31
N ILE A 275 -6.17 -4.28 3.85
CA ILE A 275 -6.10 -5.60 4.51
C ILE A 275 -5.61 -5.49 5.97
N GLN A 276 -4.63 -4.62 6.24
CA GLN A 276 -4.19 -4.38 7.63
C GLN A 276 -5.30 -3.78 8.50
N LEU A 277 -6.15 -2.92 7.94
CA LEU A 277 -7.30 -2.38 8.67
C LEU A 277 -8.33 -3.49 9.00
N PHE A 278 -8.68 -4.35 8.05
CA PHE A 278 -9.57 -5.48 8.31
C PHE A 278 -8.99 -6.42 9.36
N LYS A 279 -7.69 -6.74 9.32
CA LYS A 279 -7.02 -7.55 10.35
C LYS A 279 -7.10 -6.92 11.75
N ARG A 280 -7.12 -5.59 11.86
CA ARG A 280 -7.33 -4.91 13.15
C ARG A 280 -8.78 -4.99 13.59
N ILE A 281 -9.75 -4.81 12.68
CA ILE A 281 -11.18 -4.94 12.96
C ILE A 281 -11.50 -6.33 13.51
N TYR A 282 -10.97 -7.40 12.92
CA TYR A 282 -11.27 -8.80 13.32
C TYR A 282 -10.80 -9.16 14.74
N LYS A 283 -9.92 -8.36 15.37
CA LYS A 283 -9.49 -8.59 16.75
C LYS A 283 -10.58 -8.28 17.78
N ASP A 284 -11.55 -7.44 17.43
CA ASP A 284 -12.69 -7.15 18.29
C ASP A 284 -13.85 -8.11 18.02
N LYS A 285 -14.23 -8.88 19.04
CA LYS A 285 -15.34 -9.85 18.95
C LYS A 285 -16.73 -9.20 18.92
N ASN A 286 -16.85 -7.92 19.29
CA ASN A 286 -18.11 -7.20 19.40
C ASN A 286 -18.42 -6.31 18.17
N ILE A 287 -17.77 -6.56 17.04
CA ILE A 287 -18.01 -5.82 15.80
C ILE A 287 -19.38 -6.15 15.22
N ASP A 288 -19.95 -5.20 14.52
CA ASP A 288 -21.11 -5.43 13.64
C ASP A 288 -20.66 -6.19 12.38
N ASN A 289 -20.78 -7.52 12.43
CA ASN A 289 -20.34 -8.41 11.34
C ASN A 289 -21.03 -8.07 10.01
N PHE A 290 -22.28 -7.62 10.02
CA PHE A 290 -23.00 -7.28 8.79
C PHE A 290 -22.47 -5.99 8.16
N ARG A 291 -22.18 -4.99 8.99
CA ARG A 291 -21.58 -3.73 8.55
C ARG A 291 -20.19 -3.97 7.93
N VAL A 292 -19.37 -4.81 8.56
CA VAL A 292 -18.04 -5.19 8.06
C VAL A 292 -18.14 -6.03 6.80
N ALA A 293 -19.07 -7.01 6.71
CA ALA A 293 -19.28 -7.81 5.51
C ALA A 293 -19.58 -6.97 4.27
N LYS A 294 -20.36 -5.89 4.42
CA LYS A 294 -20.62 -4.94 3.32
C LYS A 294 -19.33 -4.24 2.86
N LEU A 295 -18.47 -3.85 3.80
CA LEU A 295 -17.16 -3.27 3.46
C LEU A 295 -16.25 -4.28 2.78
N GLU A 296 -16.17 -5.51 3.30
CA GLU A 296 -15.41 -6.60 2.67
C GLU A 296 -15.86 -6.85 1.23
N LEU A 297 -17.16 -6.77 0.96
CA LEU A 297 -17.71 -6.89 -0.39
C LEU A 297 -17.20 -5.78 -1.32
N VAL A 298 -17.20 -4.52 -0.87
CA VAL A 298 -16.71 -3.38 -1.66
C VAL A 298 -15.20 -3.45 -1.88
N PHE A 299 -14.45 -3.90 -0.88
CA PHE A 299 -12.99 -4.03 -0.95
C PHE A 299 -12.51 -5.42 -1.39
N LEU A 300 -13.40 -6.27 -1.92
CA LEU A 300 -13.11 -7.67 -2.24
C LEU A 300 -11.89 -7.85 -3.16
N SER A 301 -11.69 -6.95 -4.11
CA SER A 301 -10.54 -6.98 -5.01
C SER A 301 -9.19 -6.93 -4.29
N TYR A 302 -9.16 -6.45 -3.05
CA TYR A 302 -7.95 -6.39 -2.23
C TYR A 302 -7.70 -7.65 -1.40
N PHE A 303 -8.69 -8.57 -1.32
CA PHE A 303 -8.57 -9.85 -0.62
C PHE A 303 -7.99 -10.97 -1.50
N GLU A 304 -6.96 -10.69 -2.31
CA GLU A 304 -6.40 -11.70 -3.24
C GLU A 304 -5.97 -12.98 -2.53
N ASN A 305 -5.18 -12.85 -1.46
CA ASN A 305 -4.62 -13.96 -0.68
C ASN A 305 -5.27 -14.11 0.71
N GLU A 306 -6.26 -13.31 1.04
CA GLU A 306 -6.90 -13.29 2.35
C GLU A 306 -8.40 -13.65 2.22
N THR A 307 -8.98 -14.15 3.29
CA THR A 307 -10.41 -14.50 3.30
C THR A 307 -11.21 -13.40 4.01
N PRO A 308 -12.28 -12.85 3.41
CA PRO A 308 -13.19 -11.89 4.04
C PRO A 308 -14.02 -12.59 5.11
N GLN A 309 -13.65 -12.43 6.39
CA GLN A 309 -14.17 -13.24 7.49
C GLN A 309 -15.65 -12.98 7.80
N CYS A 310 -16.07 -11.72 7.81
CA CYS A 310 -17.44 -11.35 8.12
C CYS A 310 -18.40 -11.66 6.99
N LEU A 311 -17.96 -11.47 5.73
CA LEU A 311 -18.74 -11.82 4.54
C LEU A 311 -18.98 -13.32 4.48
N VAL A 312 -17.97 -14.14 4.71
CA VAL A 312 -18.08 -15.59 4.74
C VAL A 312 -19.06 -16.04 5.84
N LYS A 313 -18.94 -15.48 7.06
CA LYS A 313 -19.90 -15.78 8.14
C LYS A 313 -21.34 -15.34 7.80
N HIS A 314 -21.49 -14.23 7.10
CA HIS A 314 -22.80 -13.77 6.66
C HIS A 314 -23.43 -14.73 5.64
N LEU A 315 -22.66 -15.24 4.68
CA LEU A 315 -23.12 -16.26 3.71
C LEU A 315 -23.51 -17.58 4.38
N GLU A 316 -22.81 -17.99 5.46
CA GLU A 316 -23.20 -19.15 6.26
C GLU A 316 -24.61 -19.04 6.86
N GLN A 317 -25.04 -17.83 7.17
CA GLN A 317 -26.32 -17.55 7.82
C GLN A 317 -27.44 -17.21 6.84
N THR A 318 -27.10 -16.88 5.58
CA THR A 318 -28.05 -16.28 4.64
C THR A 318 -27.99 -16.99 3.27
N PRO A 319 -28.68 -18.16 3.10
CA PRO A 319 -28.71 -18.88 1.83
C PRO A 319 -29.14 -18.01 0.64
N GLN A 320 -30.06 -17.07 0.85
CA GLN A 320 -30.53 -16.16 -0.19
C GLN A 320 -29.37 -15.33 -0.78
N GLU A 321 -28.46 -14.80 0.05
CA GLU A 321 -27.33 -14.01 -0.44
C GLU A 321 -26.33 -14.86 -1.22
N TYR A 322 -26.13 -16.11 -0.82
CA TYR A 322 -25.31 -17.05 -1.57
C TYR A 322 -25.88 -17.30 -2.99
N ILE A 323 -27.20 -17.53 -3.09
CA ILE A 323 -27.87 -17.71 -4.40
C ILE A 323 -27.89 -16.40 -5.21
N ASN A 324 -28.01 -15.23 -4.57
CA ASN A 324 -27.86 -13.95 -5.26
C ASN A 324 -26.47 -13.83 -5.92
N LEU A 325 -25.38 -14.22 -5.23
CA LEU A 325 -24.05 -14.26 -5.82
C LEU A 325 -23.96 -15.25 -6.98
N ILE A 326 -24.54 -16.45 -6.86
CA ILE A 326 -24.59 -17.42 -7.96
C ILE A 326 -25.33 -16.82 -9.16
N SER A 327 -26.43 -16.13 -8.94
CA SER A 327 -27.21 -15.48 -10.02
C SER A 327 -26.44 -14.37 -10.75
N MET A 328 -25.47 -13.75 -10.07
CA MET A 328 -24.57 -12.76 -10.66
C MET A 328 -23.42 -13.42 -11.44
N ALA A 329 -22.88 -14.53 -10.90
CA ALA A 329 -21.70 -15.21 -11.44
C ALA A 329 -22.02 -16.11 -12.64
N PHE A 330 -23.19 -16.73 -12.66
CA PHE A 330 -23.58 -17.75 -13.62
C PHE A 330 -24.77 -17.33 -14.48
N LYS A 331 -24.97 -18.04 -15.58
CA LYS A 331 -26.17 -17.90 -16.41
C LYS A 331 -27.30 -18.76 -15.84
N ARG A 332 -28.55 -18.35 -16.10
CA ARG A 332 -29.71 -19.19 -15.82
C ARG A 332 -29.64 -20.49 -16.63
N ASP A 333 -30.15 -21.57 -16.07
CA ASP A 333 -30.05 -22.92 -16.63
C ASP A 333 -30.50 -23.03 -18.07
N ASN A 334 -31.52 -22.26 -18.48
CA ASN A 334 -32.10 -22.28 -19.83
C ASN A 334 -31.71 -21.05 -20.69
N SER A 335 -30.75 -20.23 -20.28
CA SER A 335 -30.38 -18.99 -21.01
C SER A 335 -29.35 -19.25 -22.10
N THR A 336 -29.65 -18.81 -23.33
CA THR A 336 -28.72 -18.83 -24.47
C THR A 336 -28.05 -17.47 -24.73
N THR A 337 -28.49 -16.41 -24.05
CA THR A 337 -28.03 -15.04 -24.31
C THR A 337 -26.66 -14.76 -23.63
N PRO A 338 -25.66 -14.20 -24.35
CA PRO A 338 -24.40 -13.80 -23.73
C PRO A 338 -24.60 -12.61 -22.77
N PRO A 339 -23.88 -12.54 -21.63
CA PRO A 339 -23.96 -11.42 -20.69
C PRO A 339 -23.40 -10.14 -21.33
N SER A 340 -23.96 -8.98 -20.95
CA SER A 340 -23.36 -7.66 -21.27
C SER A 340 -22.02 -7.46 -20.56
N ASP A 341 -21.18 -6.54 -21.07
CA ASP A 341 -19.84 -6.30 -20.50
C ASP A 341 -19.87 -5.82 -19.05
N ASP A 342 -20.88 -5.04 -18.67
CA ASP A 342 -21.07 -4.65 -17.27
C ASP A 342 -21.43 -5.85 -16.38
N LYS A 343 -22.22 -6.79 -16.87
CA LYS A 343 -22.53 -8.02 -16.15
C LYS A 343 -21.29 -8.92 -15.97
N ARG A 344 -20.34 -8.90 -16.92
CA ARG A 344 -19.11 -9.70 -16.80
C ARG A 344 -18.23 -9.26 -15.63
N LYS A 345 -18.08 -7.95 -15.40
CA LYS A 345 -17.32 -7.44 -14.25
C LYS A 345 -17.94 -7.91 -12.93
N TRP A 346 -19.25 -7.79 -12.79
CA TRP A 346 -19.97 -8.25 -11.61
C TRP A 346 -19.91 -9.77 -11.43
N ALA A 347 -19.94 -10.52 -12.54
CA ALA A 347 -19.79 -11.96 -12.52
C ALA A 347 -18.44 -12.41 -11.95
N ASP A 348 -17.34 -11.76 -12.36
CA ASP A 348 -16.01 -12.05 -11.82
C ASP A 348 -15.93 -11.76 -10.32
N TYR A 349 -16.51 -10.66 -9.85
CA TYR A 349 -16.56 -10.35 -8.42
C TYR A 349 -17.37 -11.40 -7.64
N ALA A 350 -18.57 -11.73 -8.10
CA ALA A 350 -19.41 -12.72 -7.46
C ALA A 350 -18.74 -14.10 -7.43
N TYR A 351 -18.10 -14.52 -8.53
CA TYR A 351 -17.37 -15.78 -8.59
C TYR A 351 -16.18 -15.82 -7.60
N ARG A 352 -15.45 -14.72 -7.46
CA ARG A 352 -14.37 -14.62 -6.45
C ARG A 352 -14.89 -14.78 -5.02
N ILE A 353 -16.05 -14.24 -4.69
CA ILE A 353 -16.67 -14.41 -3.37
C ILE A 353 -17.04 -15.88 -3.17
N ILE A 354 -17.75 -16.48 -4.15
CA ILE A 354 -18.15 -17.90 -4.09
C ILE A 354 -16.90 -18.79 -3.89
N SER A 355 -15.82 -18.54 -4.63
CA SER A 355 -14.60 -19.34 -4.53
C SER A 355 -13.85 -19.17 -3.19
N LYS A 356 -14.06 -18.07 -2.48
CA LYS A 356 -13.51 -17.84 -1.12
C LYS A 356 -14.43 -18.35 -0.01
N PHE A 357 -15.69 -18.68 -0.32
CA PHE A 357 -16.62 -19.28 0.62
C PHE A 357 -16.31 -20.77 0.74
N LYS A 358 -15.44 -21.11 1.70
CA LYS A 358 -14.95 -22.48 1.98
C LYS A 358 -15.47 -23.03 3.31
N ARG A 359 -16.31 -22.27 4.02
CA ARG A 359 -16.91 -22.69 5.28
C ARG A 359 -18.29 -23.30 5.02
N ILE A 360 -18.45 -24.57 5.36
CA ILE A 360 -19.71 -25.27 5.17
C ILE A 360 -20.64 -24.95 6.35
N PRO A 361 -21.84 -24.37 6.10
CA PRO A 361 -22.79 -24.09 7.16
C PRO A 361 -23.15 -25.36 7.94
N GLY A 362 -23.08 -25.32 9.26
CA GLY A 362 -23.33 -26.48 10.12
C GLY A 362 -22.28 -27.60 10.10
N CYS A 363 -21.20 -27.45 9.31
CA CYS A 363 -20.10 -28.42 9.28
C CYS A 363 -18.75 -27.70 9.21
N ASN A 364 -18.41 -27.00 10.29
CA ASN A 364 -17.15 -26.28 10.43
C ASN A 364 -16.64 -26.34 11.89
N ALA A 365 -15.45 -25.75 12.15
CA ALA A 365 -14.84 -25.82 13.48
C ALA A 365 -15.68 -25.20 14.61
N ASP A 366 -16.58 -24.25 14.29
CA ASP A 366 -17.39 -23.55 15.29
C ASP A 366 -18.75 -24.24 15.53
N ILE A 367 -19.32 -24.86 14.49
CA ILE A 367 -20.66 -25.46 14.51
C ILE A 367 -20.64 -26.80 13.76
N GLN A 368 -21.01 -27.87 14.47
CA GLN A 368 -21.24 -29.20 13.91
C GLN A 368 -22.69 -29.60 14.17
N SER A 369 -23.55 -29.41 13.18
CA SER A 369 -24.98 -29.71 13.27
C SER A 369 -25.52 -30.05 11.87
N GLU A 370 -25.90 -31.29 11.70
CA GLU A 370 -26.52 -31.79 10.46
C GLU A 370 -27.83 -31.08 10.15
N GLU A 371 -28.61 -30.72 11.16
CA GLU A 371 -29.84 -29.96 10.97
C GLU A 371 -29.58 -28.57 10.38
N VAL A 372 -28.58 -27.85 10.89
CA VAL A 372 -28.18 -26.53 10.36
C VAL A 372 -27.69 -26.67 8.93
N PHE A 373 -26.88 -27.68 8.64
CA PHE A 373 -26.39 -27.94 7.28
C PHE A 373 -27.54 -28.22 6.30
N LEU A 374 -28.40 -29.18 6.62
CA LEU A 374 -29.51 -29.58 5.77
C LEU A 374 -30.52 -28.44 5.57
N ASN A 375 -30.82 -27.69 6.63
CA ASN A 375 -31.68 -26.52 6.52
C ASN A 375 -31.11 -25.48 5.57
N TRP A 376 -29.83 -25.19 5.66
CA TRP A 376 -29.16 -24.24 4.77
C TRP A 376 -29.18 -24.72 3.30
N VAL A 377 -28.81 -25.99 3.06
CA VAL A 377 -28.79 -26.58 1.71
C VAL A 377 -30.20 -26.60 1.09
N ASN A 378 -31.21 -27.02 1.85
CA ASN A 378 -32.59 -27.10 1.36
C ASN A 378 -33.14 -25.70 1.02
N GLN A 379 -32.92 -24.69 1.88
CA GLN A 379 -33.31 -23.32 1.60
C GLN A 379 -32.60 -22.76 0.35
N ALA A 380 -31.28 -22.97 0.25
CA ALA A 380 -30.51 -22.54 -0.90
C ALA A 380 -31.01 -23.20 -2.20
N LYS A 381 -31.30 -24.51 -2.17
CA LYS A 381 -31.85 -25.26 -3.28
C LYS A 381 -33.23 -24.72 -3.72
N ASP A 382 -34.13 -24.53 -2.77
CA ASP A 382 -35.47 -23.99 -3.07
C ASP A 382 -35.41 -22.59 -3.70
N ILE A 383 -34.45 -21.77 -3.27
CA ILE A 383 -34.24 -20.44 -3.87
C ILE A 383 -33.65 -20.58 -5.27
N ALA A 384 -32.65 -21.43 -5.45
CA ALA A 384 -32.02 -21.67 -6.75
C ALA A 384 -32.99 -22.21 -7.78
N ASP A 385 -33.85 -23.15 -7.38
CA ASP A 385 -34.89 -23.72 -8.26
C ASP A 385 -35.89 -22.65 -8.69
N ARG A 386 -36.37 -21.81 -7.78
CA ARG A 386 -37.24 -20.68 -8.10
C ARG A 386 -36.64 -19.64 -9.01
N MET A 387 -35.33 -19.43 -8.89
CA MET A 387 -34.56 -18.45 -9.68
C MET A 387 -33.99 -19.01 -10.98
N GLU A 388 -34.15 -20.32 -11.25
CA GLU A 388 -33.62 -21.04 -12.43
C GLU A 388 -32.07 -21.12 -12.46
N TYR A 389 -31.45 -21.38 -11.29
CA TYR A 389 -30.02 -21.57 -11.13
C TYR A 389 -29.65 -22.88 -10.46
N SER A 390 -30.49 -23.92 -10.59
CA SER A 390 -30.32 -25.21 -9.93
C SER A 390 -29.00 -25.89 -10.27
N LYS A 391 -28.63 -25.91 -11.57
CA LYS A 391 -27.33 -26.47 -12.00
C LYS A 391 -26.13 -25.69 -11.46
N ALA A 392 -26.19 -24.36 -11.52
CA ALA A 392 -25.12 -23.52 -11.00
C ALA A 392 -24.96 -23.67 -9.47
N PHE A 393 -26.06 -23.83 -8.74
CA PHE A 393 -26.04 -24.13 -7.32
C PHE A 393 -25.39 -25.48 -7.04
N GLU A 394 -25.77 -26.56 -7.76
CA GLU A 394 -25.17 -27.89 -7.58
C GLU A 394 -23.66 -27.88 -7.86
N LEU A 395 -23.19 -27.20 -8.90
CA LEU A 395 -21.77 -26.99 -9.17
C LEU A 395 -21.06 -26.30 -7.98
N CYS A 396 -21.62 -25.20 -7.50
CA CYS A 396 -21.06 -24.46 -6.37
C CYS A 396 -21.12 -25.25 -5.06
N LEU A 397 -22.19 -26.02 -4.84
CA LEU A 397 -22.32 -26.88 -3.65
C LEU A 397 -21.28 -28.00 -3.68
N GLY A 398 -21.09 -28.71 -4.80
CA GLY A 398 -20.05 -29.73 -4.94
C GLY A 398 -18.66 -29.20 -4.61
N LYS A 399 -18.32 -28.00 -5.14
CA LYS A 399 -17.08 -27.32 -4.78
C LYS A 399 -16.99 -27.02 -3.29
N LEU A 400 -18.04 -26.47 -2.69
CA LEU A 400 -18.07 -26.13 -1.26
C LEU A 400 -17.85 -27.38 -0.39
N LEU A 401 -18.52 -28.49 -0.71
CA LEU A 401 -18.43 -29.73 0.04
C LEU A 401 -17.02 -30.35 0.02
N SER A 402 -16.21 -30.09 -1.01
CA SER A 402 -14.82 -30.56 -1.08
C SER A 402 -13.92 -29.98 0.03
N TYR A 403 -14.34 -28.89 0.67
CA TYR A 403 -13.68 -28.27 1.81
C TYR A 403 -14.18 -28.78 3.17
N ALA A 404 -14.95 -29.87 3.17
CA ALA A 404 -15.40 -30.49 4.41
C ALA A 404 -14.22 -30.83 5.35
N PRO A 405 -14.39 -30.68 6.67
CA PRO A 405 -13.40 -31.16 7.60
C PRO A 405 -13.36 -32.68 7.59
N THR A 406 -12.33 -33.26 8.19
CA THR A 406 -12.26 -34.67 8.54
C THR A 406 -13.23 -34.95 9.69
N GLY A 407 -13.88 -36.09 9.69
CA GLY A 407 -14.76 -36.51 10.78
C GLY A 407 -14.02 -36.85 12.08
N ASP A 408 -14.77 -37.06 13.14
CA ASP A 408 -14.22 -37.41 14.45
C ASP A 408 -13.50 -38.77 14.43
N ASP A 409 -13.85 -39.64 13.49
CA ASP A 409 -13.19 -40.93 13.22
C ASP A 409 -11.88 -40.80 12.43
N GLY A 410 -11.46 -39.58 12.10
CA GLY A 410 -10.26 -39.30 11.30
C GLY A 410 -10.41 -39.54 9.80
N ILE A 411 -11.61 -39.83 9.30
CA ILE A 411 -11.89 -40.10 7.88
C ILE A 411 -12.56 -38.88 7.22
N PHE A 412 -12.07 -38.50 6.02
CA PHE A 412 -12.67 -37.45 5.17
C PHE A 412 -13.78 -38.09 4.28
N PRO A 413 -14.84 -37.32 3.99
CA PRO A 413 -15.29 -36.10 4.64
C PRO A 413 -16.00 -36.39 5.98
N HIS A 414 -16.31 -35.32 6.75
CA HIS A 414 -17.05 -35.38 8.00
C HIS A 414 -18.40 -36.12 7.87
N GLU A 415 -18.87 -36.78 8.92
CA GLU A 415 -20.08 -37.63 8.96
C GLU A 415 -21.32 -36.93 8.43
N ILE A 416 -21.50 -35.62 8.70
CA ILE A 416 -22.59 -34.82 8.18
C ILE A 416 -22.60 -34.83 6.63
N ILE A 417 -21.45 -34.75 6.00
CA ILE A 417 -21.33 -34.72 4.54
C ILE A 417 -21.47 -36.13 3.97
N ARG A 418 -21.03 -37.19 4.70
CA ARG A 418 -21.29 -38.59 4.31
C ARG A 418 -22.78 -38.86 4.29
N ASN A 419 -23.51 -38.51 5.37
CA ASN A 419 -24.97 -38.62 5.43
C ASN A 419 -25.66 -37.91 4.25
N PHE A 420 -25.16 -36.75 3.88
CA PHE A 420 -25.68 -36.01 2.72
C PHE A 420 -25.48 -36.80 1.41
N PHE A 421 -24.30 -37.37 1.15
CA PHE A 421 -24.03 -38.15 -0.05
C PHE A 421 -24.83 -39.46 -0.09
N GLU A 422 -25.09 -40.10 1.04
CA GLU A 422 -25.96 -41.31 1.08
C GLU A 422 -27.41 -41.01 0.66
N ASN A 423 -27.87 -39.78 0.85
CA ASN A 423 -29.21 -39.31 0.52
C ASN A 423 -29.30 -38.47 -0.75
N ASN A 424 -28.17 -38.19 -1.43
CA ASN A 424 -28.10 -37.34 -2.58
C ASN A 424 -27.18 -37.92 -3.67
N ASN A 425 -27.77 -38.28 -4.81
CA ASN A 425 -27.09 -38.92 -5.95
C ASN A 425 -26.88 -37.94 -7.14
N SER A 426 -26.81 -36.60 -6.92
CA SER A 426 -26.54 -35.67 -8.00
C SER A 426 -25.14 -35.89 -8.56
N GLU A 427 -25.07 -36.31 -9.82
CA GLU A 427 -23.82 -36.48 -10.57
C GLU A 427 -23.03 -35.17 -10.66
N ILE A 428 -23.73 -34.01 -10.70
CA ILE A 428 -23.11 -32.69 -10.76
C ILE A 428 -22.40 -32.39 -9.45
N ILE A 429 -23.04 -32.58 -8.30
CA ILE A 429 -22.46 -32.34 -6.97
C ILE A 429 -21.24 -33.22 -6.77
N ILE A 430 -21.37 -34.53 -7.06
CA ILE A 430 -20.29 -35.50 -6.88
C ILE A 430 -19.12 -35.19 -7.81
N GLY A 431 -19.39 -34.94 -9.09
CA GLY A 431 -18.37 -34.60 -10.08
C GLY A 431 -17.55 -33.36 -9.74
N GLU A 432 -18.21 -32.29 -9.28
CA GLU A 432 -17.53 -31.06 -8.84
C GLU A 432 -16.79 -31.22 -7.52
N PHE A 433 -17.35 -31.98 -6.57
CA PHE A 433 -16.66 -32.37 -5.33
C PHE A 433 -15.35 -33.07 -5.63
N LEU A 434 -15.38 -34.10 -6.48
CA LEU A 434 -14.18 -34.85 -6.89
C LEU A 434 -13.16 -33.98 -7.61
N THR A 435 -13.63 -33.14 -8.53
CA THR A 435 -12.77 -32.24 -9.32
C THR A 435 -12.09 -31.22 -8.44
N GLU A 436 -12.85 -30.55 -7.58
CA GLU A 436 -12.29 -29.52 -6.71
C GLU A 436 -11.37 -30.14 -5.65
N LYS A 437 -11.75 -31.32 -5.06
CA LYS A 437 -10.90 -31.99 -4.08
C LYS A 437 -9.56 -32.42 -4.68
N TYR A 438 -9.56 -32.92 -5.89
CA TYR A 438 -8.34 -33.25 -6.62
C TYR A 438 -7.50 -31.99 -6.89
N ASN A 439 -8.12 -30.88 -7.33
CA ASN A 439 -7.44 -29.61 -7.63
C ASN A 439 -6.93 -28.85 -6.40
N GLN A 440 -7.37 -29.18 -5.18
CA GLN A 440 -6.87 -28.57 -3.93
C GLN A 440 -5.39 -28.90 -3.66
N ARG A 441 -4.85 -29.92 -4.33
CA ARG A 441 -3.43 -30.20 -4.29
C ARG A 441 -2.70 -29.13 -5.13
N GLU A 442 -1.91 -28.31 -4.46
CA GLU A 442 -1.08 -27.32 -5.13
C GLU A 442 0.01 -27.97 -5.99
N ALA A 443 0.67 -27.17 -6.86
CA ALA A 443 1.80 -27.63 -7.64
C ALA A 443 2.89 -28.23 -6.73
N HIS A 444 3.29 -29.45 -6.99
CA HIS A 444 4.23 -30.22 -6.19
C HIS A 444 5.43 -30.66 -7.04
N ILE A 445 6.51 -31.01 -6.36
CA ILE A 445 7.69 -31.58 -7.01
C ILE A 445 7.33 -32.99 -7.45
N LEU A 446 7.60 -33.36 -8.71
CA LEU A 446 7.38 -34.69 -9.24
C LEU A 446 8.23 -35.71 -8.46
N THR A 447 7.58 -36.72 -7.89
CA THR A 447 8.19 -37.75 -7.05
C THR A 447 8.15 -39.12 -7.70
N GLU A 448 8.10 -39.16 -9.04
CA GLU A 448 7.92 -40.39 -9.82
C GLU A 448 6.64 -41.15 -9.44
N GLY A 449 5.63 -40.41 -8.96
CA GLY A 449 4.32 -40.95 -8.61
C GLY A 449 4.21 -41.59 -7.22
N ALA A 450 5.25 -41.52 -6.39
CA ALA A 450 5.24 -42.14 -5.07
C ALA A 450 4.30 -41.45 -4.07
N GLU A 451 4.18 -40.13 -4.14
CA GLU A 451 3.25 -39.35 -3.31
C GLU A 451 1.80 -39.60 -3.72
N GLU A 452 1.52 -39.61 -5.02
CA GLU A 452 0.20 -39.89 -5.59
C GLU A 452 -0.30 -41.27 -5.21
N GLU A 453 0.59 -42.29 -5.26
CA GLU A 453 0.28 -43.64 -4.85
C GLU A 453 -0.07 -43.72 -3.34
N LYS A 454 0.66 -43.00 -2.49
CA LYS A 454 0.39 -42.92 -1.07
C LYS A 454 -0.96 -42.27 -0.77
N ILE A 455 -1.29 -41.19 -1.48
CA ILE A 455 -2.58 -40.49 -1.37
C ILE A 455 -3.71 -41.42 -1.82
N ALA A 456 -3.56 -42.08 -2.97
CA ALA A 456 -4.51 -43.05 -3.49
C ALA A 456 -4.78 -44.15 -2.48
N GLN A 457 -3.72 -44.72 -1.92
CA GLN A 457 -3.83 -45.80 -0.91
C GLN A 457 -4.62 -45.35 0.31
N LYS A 458 -4.38 -44.12 0.80
CA LYS A 458 -5.14 -43.58 1.92
C LYS A 458 -6.64 -43.47 1.61
N TYR A 459 -7.03 -43.00 0.43
CA TYR A 459 -8.44 -42.90 0.04
C TYR A 459 -9.09 -44.29 -0.06
N PHE A 460 -8.39 -45.29 -0.61
CA PHE A 460 -8.89 -46.68 -0.64
C PHE A 460 -9.05 -47.27 0.75
N GLU A 461 -8.11 -47.05 1.66
CA GLU A 461 -8.20 -47.48 3.05
C GLU A 461 -9.39 -46.84 3.78
N ASP A 462 -9.58 -45.55 3.62
CA ASP A 462 -10.68 -44.79 4.20
C ASP A 462 -12.02 -45.24 3.61
N ALA A 463 -12.11 -45.44 2.31
CA ALA A 463 -13.28 -46.00 1.64
C ALA A 463 -13.66 -47.39 2.22
N ASN A 464 -12.67 -48.26 2.43
CA ASN A 464 -12.92 -49.61 2.97
C ASN A 464 -13.46 -49.56 4.41
N LYS A 465 -12.99 -48.61 5.24
CA LYS A 465 -13.46 -48.49 6.64
C LYS A 465 -14.93 -48.10 6.72
N ILE A 466 -15.40 -47.21 5.82
CA ILE A 466 -16.76 -46.68 5.87
C ILE A 466 -17.76 -47.38 4.94
N ARG A 467 -17.32 -48.31 4.11
CA ARG A 467 -18.10 -48.94 3.02
C ARG A 467 -19.43 -49.54 3.45
N ILE A 468 -19.50 -50.12 4.67
CA ILE A 468 -20.71 -50.74 5.19
C ILE A 468 -21.75 -49.69 5.59
N GLU A 469 -21.30 -48.60 6.20
CA GLU A 469 -22.16 -47.59 6.75
C GLU A 469 -22.48 -46.48 5.69
N TYR A 470 -21.48 -46.13 4.85
CA TYR A 470 -21.55 -45.07 3.84
C TYR A 470 -21.11 -45.59 2.46
N PRO A 471 -21.88 -46.50 1.83
CA PRO A 471 -21.46 -47.11 0.55
C PRO A 471 -21.29 -46.13 -0.60
N HIS A 472 -22.14 -45.09 -0.70
CA HIS A 472 -22.01 -44.07 -1.75
C HIS A 472 -20.77 -43.21 -1.55
N THR A 473 -20.53 -42.77 -0.32
CA THR A 473 -19.32 -41.98 0.01
C THR A 473 -18.04 -42.82 -0.18
N ALA A 474 -18.07 -44.11 0.15
CA ALA A 474 -16.95 -45.00 -0.13
C ALA A 474 -16.65 -45.12 -1.62
N ALA A 475 -17.68 -45.19 -2.48
CA ALA A 475 -17.50 -45.15 -3.94
C ALA A 475 -16.88 -43.85 -4.43
N ILE A 476 -17.27 -42.69 -3.86
CA ILE A 476 -16.69 -41.37 -4.16
C ILE A 476 -15.19 -41.34 -3.78
N LEU A 477 -14.83 -41.88 -2.60
CA LEU A 477 -13.43 -41.99 -2.15
C LEU A 477 -12.61 -42.94 -3.03
N ASP A 478 -13.19 -44.08 -3.46
CA ASP A 478 -12.55 -44.98 -4.41
C ASP A 478 -12.25 -44.31 -5.75
N GLU A 479 -13.18 -43.49 -6.27
CA GLU A 479 -12.98 -42.76 -7.50
C GLU A 479 -11.86 -41.73 -7.33
N LEU A 480 -11.81 -41.01 -6.19
CA LEU A 480 -10.75 -40.05 -5.89
C LEU A 480 -9.38 -40.75 -5.79
N GLY A 481 -9.32 -41.90 -5.10
CA GLY A 481 -8.12 -42.72 -5.06
C GLY A 481 -7.69 -43.21 -6.45
N GLY A 482 -8.65 -43.57 -7.31
CA GLY A 482 -8.41 -43.97 -8.69
C GLY A 482 -7.79 -42.85 -9.55
N LYS A 483 -8.21 -41.62 -9.35
CA LYS A 483 -7.63 -40.43 -10.03
C LYS A 483 -6.14 -40.26 -9.66
N TYR A 484 -5.81 -40.30 -8.35
CA TYR A 484 -4.43 -40.19 -7.90
C TYR A 484 -3.56 -41.38 -8.35
N LEU A 485 -4.10 -42.59 -8.35
CA LEU A 485 -3.39 -43.79 -8.85
C LEU A 485 -3.11 -43.68 -10.37
N GLY A 486 -4.03 -43.07 -11.13
CA GLY A 486 -3.83 -42.76 -12.55
C GLY A 486 -2.70 -41.78 -12.80
N GLU A 487 -2.62 -40.72 -11.97
CA GLU A 487 -1.54 -39.75 -12.01
C GLU A 487 -0.18 -40.37 -11.65
N SER A 488 -0.12 -41.15 -10.55
CA SER A 488 1.08 -41.90 -10.18
C SER A 488 1.65 -42.72 -11.34
N ARG A 489 0.79 -43.49 -12.01
CA ARG A 489 1.19 -44.29 -13.17
C ARG A 489 1.66 -43.46 -14.36
N TYR A 490 1.08 -42.28 -14.55
CA TYR A 490 1.51 -41.35 -15.60
C TYR A 490 2.91 -40.80 -15.30
N GLU A 491 3.16 -40.33 -14.08
CA GLU A 491 4.47 -39.84 -13.65
C GLU A 491 5.57 -40.89 -13.75
N GLN A 492 5.28 -42.12 -13.29
CA GLN A 492 6.21 -43.24 -13.42
C GLN A 492 6.61 -43.52 -14.89
N LYS A 493 5.65 -43.44 -15.81
CA LYS A 493 5.93 -43.57 -17.24
C LYS A 493 6.79 -42.43 -17.80
N MET A 494 6.51 -41.18 -17.39
CA MET A 494 7.28 -40.03 -17.81
C MET A 494 8.71 -40.09 -17.30
N ALA A 495 8.93 -40.46 -16.02
CA ALA A 495 10.27 -40.66 -15.49
C ALA A 495 11.07 -41.72 -16.23
N GLN A 496 10.44 -42.81 -16.69
CA GLN A 496 11.09 -43.85 -17.50
C GLN A 496 11.44 -43.37 -18.92
N MET A 497 10.73 -42.40 -19.47
CA MET A 497 11.00 -41.82 -20.80
C MET A 497 12.12 -40.80 -20.77
N ASP A 498 12.26 -40.02 -19.69
CA ASP A 498 13.34 -39.03 -19.55
C ASP A 498 14.71 -39.64 -19.27
N PHE A 499 14.79 -40.95 -18.96
CA PHE A 499 16.05 -41.72 -18.82
C PHE A 499 16.48 -42.43 -20.13
N ARG A 500 15.86 -42.18 -21.26
CA ARG A 500 16.24 -42.69 -22.57
C ARG A 500 16.64 -41.51 -23.53
#